data_05aa8126cce4b4f4346ecf009a753e03
#
_entry.id   05aa8126cce4b4f4346ecf009a753e03
#
_cell.length_a   1.000
_cell.length_b   1.000
_cell.length_c   1.000
_cell.angle_alpha   90.00
_cell.angle_beta   90.00
_cell.angle_gamma   90.00
#
_symmetry.space_group_name_H-M   'P 1'
#
loop_
_entity.id
_entity.type
_entity.pdbx_description
1 polymer ?
#
loop_
_entity_poly.entity_id
_entity_poly.type
_entity_poly.pdbx_seq_one_letter_code
_entity_poly.pdbx_strand_id
1 'polypeptide(L)'
;MGIIETQYDLEKDLTVVKATGKMIADDFHNWTDQYYRGTVTNVVLWDIVQADLSELKTDDIRDDAKRTEGLADGRSGGRTAIVTGNALEYGMSRMLEAFYDLESVPFEVQAFHTIDEAMQWLGVKD
;
A
#
# COMPACT_ATOMS: atom_id res chain seq x y z
N MET A 1 13.77 8.89 10.30
CA MET A 1 12.35 9.21 10.43
C MET A 1 11.65 9.02 9.09
N GLY A 2 10.55 8.30 9.09
CA GLY A 2 9.81 8.04 7.86
C GLY A 2 8.90 9.19 7.48
N ILE A 3 8.78 9.42 6.17
CA ILE A 3 7.90 10.45 5.61
C ILE A 3 6.98 9.77 4.58
N ILE A 4 5.69 10.04 4.67
CA ILE A 4 4.71 9.55 3.70
C ILE A 4 4.04 10.75 3.04
N GLU A 5 4.15 10.82 1.72
CA GLU A 5 3.50 11.84 0.90
C GLU A 5 2.38 11.21 0.10
N THR A 6 1.22 11.86 0.06
CA THR A 6 0.04 11.34 -0.63
C THR A 6 -0.43 12.35 -1.68
N GLN A 7 -0.68 11.86 -2.89
CA GLN A 7 -1.21 12.66 -3.99
C GLN A 7 -2.43 11.96 -4.58
N TYR A 8 -3.45 12.73 -4.92
CA TYR A 8 -4.69 12.22 -5.49
C TYR A 8 -4.83 12.66 -6.94
N ASP A 9 -5.22 11.72 -7.79
CA ASP A 9 -5.65 12.02 -9.16
C ASP A 9 -7.08 11.49 -9.29
N LEU A 10 -8.05 12.35 -9.03
CA LEU A 10 -9.45 11.94 -8.95
C LEU A 10 -10.04 11.57 -10.31
N GLU A 11 -9.50 12.11 -11.40
CA GLU A 11 -9.92 11.73 -12.74
C GLU A 11 -9.60 10.27 -13.03
N LYS A 12 -8.48 9.77 -12.50
CA LYS A 12 -8.04 8.39 -12.67
C LYS A 12 -8.48 7.49 -11.52
N ASP A 13 -9.19 8.02 -10.53
CA ASP A 13 -9.57 7.31 -9.31
C ASP A 13 -8.34 6.66 -8.67
N LEU A 14 -7.25 7.42 -8.60
CA LEU A 14 -5.91 6.96 -8.20
C LEU A 14 -5.37 7.77 -7.04
N THR A 15 -4.77 7.08 -6.07
CA THR A 15 -3.97 7.70 -5.01
C THR A 15 -2.54 7.19 -5.17
N VAL A 16 -1.57 8.10 -5.20
CA VAL A 16 -0.14 7.76 -5.22
C VAL A 16 0.44 8.10 -3.86
N VAL A 17 1.07 7.12 -3.22
CA VAL A 17 1.65 7.25 -1.89
C VAL A 17 3.13 6.95 -1.98
N LYS A 18 3.96 7.89 -1.56
CA LYS A 18 5.41 7.71 -1.57
C LYS A 18 5.93 7.71 -0.13
N ALA A 19 6.61 6.63 0.24
CA ALA A 19 7.25 6.49 1.54
C ALA A 19 8.76 6.61 1.39
N THR A 20 9.39 7.42 2.26
CA THR A 20 10.84 7.60 2.26
C THR A 20 11.36 7.55 3.69
N GLY A 21 12.60 7.07 3.85
CA GLY A 21 13.27 7.00 5.15
C GLY A 21 12.87 5.78 5.96
N LYS A 22 13.30 5.76 7.22
CA LYS A 22 13.06 4.63 8.13
C LYS A 22 11.61 4.64 8.60
N MET A 23 10.88 3.60 8.23
CA MET A 23 9.47 3.46 8.54
C MET A 23 9.26 2.60 9.79
N ILE A 24 8.29 2.98 10.61
CA ILE A 24 7.82 2.16 11.73
C ILE A 24 6.35 1.82 11.50
N ALA A 25 5.83 0.84 12.24
CA ALA A 25 4.45 0.38 12.09
C ALA A 25 3.44 1.52 12.23
N ASP A 26 3.65 2.44 13.18
CA ASP A 26 2.74 3.57 13.41
C ASP A 26 2.61 4.48 12.19
N ASP A 27 3.67 4.62 11.39
CA ASP A 27 3.61 5.44 10.17
C ASP A 27 2.53 4.90 9.22
N PHE A 28 2.50 3.60 9.02
CA PHE A 28 1.52 2.95 8.15
C PHE A 28 0.13 2.92 8.77
N HIS A 29 0.04 2.63 10.07
CA HIS A 29 -1.25 2.60 10.77
C HIS A 29 -1.93 3.97 10.75
N ASN A 30 -1.17 5.03 11.01
CA ASN A 30 -1.70 6.40 10.98
C ASN A 30 -2.14 6.79 9.57
N TRP A 31 -1.35 6.42 8.57
CA TRP A 31 -1.72 6.70 7.17
C TRP A 31 -3.03 5.99 6.81
N THR A 32 -3.15 4.72 7.16
CA THR A 32 -4.34 3.91 6.86
C THR A 32 -5.58 4.53 7.48
N ASP A 33 -5.51 4.91 8.76
CA ASP A 33 -6.63 5.52 9.46
C ASP A 33 -7.05 6.85 8.80
N GLN A 34 -6.08 7.70 8.47
CA GLN A 34 -6.36 8.99 7.84
C GLN A 34 -6.90 8.83 6.42
N TYR A 35 -6.34 7.92 5.65
CA TYR A 35 -6.76 7.69 4.27
C TYR A 35 -8.22 7.26 4.22
N TYR A 36 -8.61 6.28 5.02
CA TYR A 36 -9.97 5.75 4.98
C TYR A 36 -11.01 6.66 5.63
N ARG A 37 -10.58 7.70 6.36
CA ARG A 37 -11.47 8.77 6.84
C ARG A 37 -11.66 9.89 5.85
N GLY A 38 -10.77 10.00 4.87
CA GLY A 38 -10.77 11.06 3.88
C GLY A 38 -11.23 10.60 2.52
N THR A 39 -10.54 11.08 1.48
CA THR A 39 -10.82 10.72 0.09
C THR A 39 -10.26 9.33 -0.21
N VAL A 40 -11.12 8.41 -0.62
CA VAL A 40 -10.76 7.04 -0.93
C VAL A 40 -10.90 6.80 -2.44
N THR A 41 -9.90 6.17 -3.05
CA THR A 41 -9.90 5.83 -4.47
C THR A 41 -9.84 4.31 -4.63
N ASN A 42 -10.33 3.78 -5.76
CA ASN A 42 -10.28 2.34 -6.02
C ASN A 42 -8.86 1.85 -6.30
N VAL A 43 -8.01 2.71 -6.85
CA VAL A 43 -6.66 2.36 -7.26
C VAL A 43 -5.67 3.12 -6.39
N VAL A 44 -4.70 2.40 -5.81
CA VAL A 44 -3.65 2.98 -4.97
C VAL A 44 -2.30 2.45 -5.41
N LEU A 45 -1.35 3.36 -5.61
CA LEU A 45 0.03 3.01 -5.92
C LEU A 45 0.91 3.44 -4.75
N TRP A 46 1.57 2.46 -4.12
CA TRP A 46 2.57 2.71 -3.10
C TRP A 46 3.96 2.63 -3.71
N ASP A 47 4.72 3.72 -3.64
CA ASP A 47 6.13 3.76 -4.02
C ASP A 47 6.96 3.71 -2.74
N ILE A 48 7.56 2.54 -2.45
CA ILE A 48 8.39 2.36 -1.26
C ILE A 48 9.86 2.14 -1.62
N VAL A 49 10.25 2.49 -2.85
CA VAL A 49 11.63 2.29 -3.35
C VAL A 49 12.67 2.93 -2.42
N GLN A 50 12.36 4.08 -1.84
CA GLN A 50 13.26 4.81 -0.96
C GLN A 50 12.95 4.65 0.53
N ALA A 51 12.07 3.71 0.87
CA ALA A 51 11.72 3.43 2.26
C ALA A 51 12.66 2.38 2.84
N ASP A 52 12.94 2.51 4.14
CA ASP A 52 13.66 1.50 4.91
C ASP A 52 12.65 0.78 5.81
N LEU A 53 12.36 -0.48 5.50
CA LEU A 53 11.38 -1.30 6.20
C LEU A 53 12.01 -2.23 7.23
N SER A 54 13.30 -2.06 7.53
CA SER A 54 14.05 -2.99 8.41
C SER A 54 13.53 -3.04 9.85
N GLU A 55 12.80 -2.02 10.30
CA GLU A 55 12.21 -1.99 11.65
C GLU A 55 10.85 -2.70 11.72
N LEU A 56 10.26 -3.06 10.58
CA LEU A 56 8.96 -3.73 10.57
C LEU A 56 9.11 -5.22 10.84
N LYS A 57 8.17 -5.76 11.59
CA LYS A 57 8.10 -7.19 11.92
C LYS A 57 6.89 -7.82 11.25
N THR A 58 6.88 -9.15 11.18
CA THR A 58 5.76 -9.91 10.63
C THR A 58 4.44 -9.53 11.28
N ASP A 59 4.43 -9.37 12.61
CA ASP A 59 3.20 -8.99 13.34
C ASP A 59 2.69 -7.61 12.92
N ASP A 60 3.60 -6.68 12.61
CA ASP A 60 3.21 -5.33 12.16
C ASP A 60 2.47 -5.41 10.83
N ILE A 61 2.93 -6.25 9.92
CA ILE A 61 2.32 -6.44 8.60
C ILE A 61 0.95 -7.11 8.74
N ARG A 62 0.86 -8.10 9.61
CA ARG A 62 -0.41 -8.79 9.90
C ARG A 62 -1.43 -7.82 10.51
N ASP A 63 -1.00 -6.98 11.45
CA ASP A 63 -1.86 -6.01 12.10
C ASP A 63 -2.39 -4.97 11.10
N ASP A 64 -1.55 -4.57 10.15
CA ASP A 64 -1.96 -3.65 9.08
C ASP A 64 -3.08 -4.28 8.22
N ALA A 65 -2.94 -5.55 7.87
CA ALA A 65 -3.96 -6.26 7.09
C ALA A 65 -5.30 -6.32 7.84
N LYS A 66 -5.27 -6.61 9.13
CA LYS A 66 -6.48 -6.65 9.96
C LYS A 66 -7.14 -5.28 10.07
N ARG A 67 -6.34 -4.25 10.25
CA ARG A 67 -6.83 -2.87 10.35
C ARG A 67 -7.49 -2.44 9.04
N THR A 68 -6.86 -2.77 7.91
CA THR A 68 -7.35 -2.44 6.59
C THR A 68 -8.67 -3.15 6.29
N GLU A 69 -8.78 -4.42 6.66
CA GLU A 69 -10.01 -5.21 6.47
C GLU A 69 -11.22 -4.51 7.09
N GLY A 70 -11.06 -3.94 8.28
CA GLY A 70 -12.14 -3.25 8.97
C GLY A 70 -12.53 -1.89 8.37
N LEU A 71 -11.74 -1.34 7.45
CA LEU A 71 -11.90 0.03 6.94
C LEU A 71 -12.15 0.10 5.43
N ALA A 72 -11.92 -0.97 4.69
CA ALA A 72 -11.72 -0.90 3.24
C ALA A 72 -12.97 -1.16 2.39
N ASP A 73 -14.16 -1.17 2.96
CA ASP A 73 -15.42 -1.45 2.23
C ASP A 73 -15.60 -0.53 1.02
N GLY A 74 -15.18 0.74 1.14
CA GLY A 74 -15.27 1.70 0.04
C GLY A 74 -14.36 1.40 -1.14
N ARG A 75 -13.47 0.41 -1.02
CA ARG A 75 -12.55 0.01 -2.08
C ARG A 75 -12.82 -1.40 -2.61
N SER A 76 -14.02 -1.90 -2.41
CA SER A 76 -14.38 -3.22 -2.90
C SER A 76 -14.17 -3.33 -4.41
N GLY A 77 -13.41 -4.33 -4.84
CA GLY A 77 -13.05 -4.51 -6.25
C GLY A 77 -11.88 -3.65 -6.72
N GLY A 78 -11.25 -2.88 -5.82
CA GLY A 78 -10.10 -2.04 -6.16
C GLY A 78 -8.79 -2.80 -6.24
N ARG A 79 -7.70 -2.07 -6.50
CA ARG A 79 -6.34 -2.62 -6.58
C ARG A 79 -5.34 -1.71 -5.91
N THR A 80 -4.39 -2.31 -5.20
CA THR A 80 -3.25 -1.63 -4.60
C THR A 80 -1.97 -2.26 -5.16
N ALA A 81 -1.13 -1.46 -5.79
CA ALA A 81 0.18 -1.89 -6.24
C ALA A 81 1.25 -1.34 -5.30
N ILE A 82 2.28 -2.14 -5.03
CA ILE A 82 3.41 -1.74 -4.20
C ILE A 82 4.69 -1.88 -5.03
N VAL A 83 5.38 -0.75 -5.26
CA VAL A 83 6.64 -0.73 -6.00
C VAL A 83 7.79 -0.76 -5.02
N THR A 84 8.66 -1.77 -5.16
CA THR A 84 9.74 -2.06 -4.21
C THR A 84 11.10 -1.84 -4.85
N GLY A 85 12.10 -1.47 -4.02
CA GLY A 85 13.45 -1.18 -4.49
C GLY A 85 14.48 -2.26 -4.17
N ASN A 86 14.15 -3.26 -3.34
CA ASN A 86 15.09 -4.31 -2.97
C ASN A 86 14.35 -5.59 -2.55
N ALA A 87 15.13 -6.65 -2.30
CA ALA A 87 14.58 -7.97 -1.97
C ALA A 87 13.81 -7.98 -0.64
N LEU A 88 14.27 -7.23 0.36
CA LEU A 88 13.58 -7.15 1.65
C LEU A 88 12.18 -6.55 1.48
N GLU A 89 12.09 -5.42 0.82
CA GLU A 89 10.80 -4.74 0.58
C GLU A 89 9.87 -5.61 -0.24
N TYR A 90 10.41 -6.26 -1.27
CA TYR A 90 9.62 -7.16 -2.10
C TYR A 90 9.06 -8.33 -1.30
N GLY A 91 9.90 -8.96 -0.48
CA GLY A 91 9.49 -10.08 0.38
C GLY A 91 8.42 -9.67 1.39
N MET A 92 8.57 -8.50 2.02
CA MET A 92 7.58 -7.97 2.96
C MET A 92 6.26 -7.64 2.27
N SER A 93 6.32 -7.11 1.05
CA SER A 93 5.13 -6.81 0.27
C SER A 93 4.38 -8.08 -0.15
N ARG A 94 5.12 -9.14 -0.50
CA ARG A 94 4.51 -10.45 -0.77
C ARG A 94 3.84 -11.04 0.47
N MET A 95 4.43 -10.82 1.64
CA MET A 95 3.85 -11.24 2.91
C MET A 95 2.54 -10.48 3.18
N LEU A 96 2.52 -9.18 2.89
CA LEU A 96 1.31 -8.37 3.02
C LEU A 96 0.19 -8.88 2.10
N GLU A 97 0.51 -9.24 0.86
CA GLU A 97 -0.47 -9.85 -0.06
C GLU A 97 -1.13 -11.07 0.57
N ALA A 98 -0.33 -11.94 1.18
CA ALA A 98 -0.82 -13.17 1.80
C ALA A 98 -1.73 -12.86 3.00
N PHE A 99 -1.37 -11.90 3.84
CA PHE A 99 -2.20 -11.53 4.99
C PHE A 99 -3.51 -10.85 4.55
N TYR A 100 -3.48 -10.05 3.49
CA TYR A 100 -4.69 -9.45 2.94
C TYR A 100 -5.66 -10.53 2.43
N ASP A 101 -5.13 -11.57 1.79
CA ASP A 101 -5.94 -12.73 1.37
C ASP A 101 -6.59 -13.42 2.57
N LEU A 102 -5.80 -13.69 3.62
CA LEU A 102 -6.29 -14.36 4.83
C LEU A 102 -7.37 -13.56 5.56
N GLU A 103 -7.26 -12.24 5.56
CA GLU A 103 -8.22 -11.37 6.24
C GLU A 103 -9.40 -10.97 5.34
N SER A 104 -9.46 -11.49 4.12
CA SER A 104 -10.54 -11.20 3.17
C SER A 104 -10.70 -9.71 2.88
N VAL A 105 -9.60 -9.00 2.75
CA VAL A 105 -9.60 -7.58 2.35
C VAL A 105 -10.26 -7.48 0.97
N PRO A 106 -11.17 -6.52 0.74
CA PRO A 106 -12.03 -6.51 -0.45
C PRO A 106 -11.37 -6.01 -1.73
N PHE A 107 -10.07 -5.74 -1.74
CA PHE A 107 -9.33 -5.32 -2.92
C PHE A 107 -8.09 -6.20 -3.13
N GLU A 108 -7.54 -6.18 -4.35
CA GLU A 108 -6.32 -6.92 -4.67
C GLU A 108 -5.07 -6.11 -4.34
N VAL A 109 -4.01 -6.79 -3.89
CA VAL A 109 -2.69 -6.20 -3.62
C VAL A 109 -1.64 -7.01 -4.37
N GLN A 110 -0.71 -6.32 -5.04
CA GLN A 110 0.40 -6.99 -5.70
C GLN A 110 1.66 -6.14 -5.64
N ALA A 111 2.82 -6.81 -5.45
CA ALA A 111 4.13 -6.17 -5.42
C ALA A 111 4.75 -6.16 -6.81
N PHE A 112 5.50 -5.09 -7.12
CA PHE A 112 6.18 -4.90 -8.40
C PHE A 112 7.57 -4.34 -8.18
N HIS A 113 8.44 -4.50 -9.19
CA HIS A 113 9.79 -3.95 -9.16
C HIS A 113 9.89 -2.58 -9.84
N THR A 114 8.94 -2.22 -10.69
CA THR A 114 8.93 -0.94 -11.41
C THR A 114 7.56 -0.28 -11.35
N ILE A 115 7.56 1.05 -11.47
CA ILE A 115 6.33 1.84 -11.52
C ILE A 115 5.53 1.49 -12.79
N ASP A 116 6.21 1.29 -13.92
CA ASP A 116 5.55 0.97 -15.18
C ASP A 116 4.74 -0.32 -15.09
N GLU A 117 5.32 -1.37 -14.52
CA GLU A 117 4.62 -2.65 -14.32
C GLU A 117 3.40 -2.47 -13.41
N ALA A 118 3.58 -1.70 -12.33
CA ALA A 118 2.53 -1.43 -11.37
C ALA A 118 1.35 -0.68 -12.02
N MET A 119 1.65 0.39 -12.75
CA MET A 119 0.61 1.20 -13.43
C MET A 119 -0.13 0.37 -14.46
N GLN A 120 0.56 -0.50 -15.18
CA GLN A 120 -0.03 -1.38 -16.17
C GLN A 120 -1.03 -2.35 -15.52
N TRP A 121 -0.64 -2.95 -14.39
CA TRP A 121 -1.53 -3.86 -13.66
C TRP A 121 -2.73 -3.12 -13.06
N LEU A 122 -2.53 -1.88 -12.60
CA LEU A 122 -3.61 -1.06 -12.06
C LEU A 122 -4.61 -0.62 -13.14
N GLY A 123 -4.21 -0.70 -14.41
CA GLY A 123 -5.06 -0.25 -15.51
C GLY A 123 -5.12 1.26 -15.67
N VAL A 124 -4.13 1.98 -15.12
CA VAL A 124 -4.06 3.45 -15.18
C VAL A 124 -3.26 3.86 -16.42
N LYS A 125 -3.83 4.71 -17.23
CA LYS A 125 -3.16 5.26 -18.43
C LYS A 125 -2.59 6.64 -18.12
N ASP A 126 -1.44 6.92 -18.70
CA ASP A 126 -0.82 8.25 -18.62
C ASP A 126 -1.61 9.31 -19.37
#